data_ff5c0e47f24bdc3595408f3a8e88b8b9
#
_entry.id   ff5c0e47f24bdc3595408f3a8e88b8b9
#
_cell.length_a   1.000
_cell.length_b   1.000
_cell.length_c   1.000
_cell.angle_alpha   90.00
_cell.angle_beta   90.00
_cell.angle_gamma   90.00
#
_symmetry.space_group_name_H-M   'P 1'
#
loop_
_entity.id
_entity.type
_entity.pdbx_description
1 polymer ?
#
loop_
_entity_poly.entity_id
_entity_poly.type
_entity_poly.pdbx_seq_one_letter_code
_entity_poly.pdbx_strand_id
1 'polypeptide(L)'
;KLSGAAATLVANGDVEAALGVDMNGATRRTAALAGVDFLKPTYGTVSRYGVISCAASGEQVGVYAKDAEKVAEIMGVIAGHDDKDGTSLKDEAYDYAITDVKGKKVAINKYLLDKADDATKAKVLAFADSLRANGVEVVEVSCDMAEIANTAWQILMCAETCNNISRYDGVKFGHRAKEYKNIDELYVNTRTEGFNFLTKAVILYGSDVLSKTRYKDCFDKSLRVRRVVAEGLQKAFENFDAILTPACSKSEYEAYDIKDAFGKVFEESVFTAVPNLIGIPALVTNGVQLMGNHFSEATLLSLANSVEKEGK
;
A
#
# COMPACT_ATOMS: atom_id res chain seq x y z
N LYS A 1 12.23 -11.02 -6.27
CA LYS A 1 11.46 -10.18 -7.21
C LYS A 1 10.15 -9.84 -6.55
N LEU A 2 9.88 -8.56 -6.34
CA LEU A 2 8.52 -8.08 -6.08
C LEU A 2 7.66 -8.48 -7.29
N SER A 3 6.40 -8.84 -7.07
CA SER A 3 5.46 -9.15 -8.15
C SER A 3 5.11 -7.86 -8.90
N GLY A 4 5.92 -7.50 -9.88
CA GLY A 4 5.80 -6.28 -10.68
C GLY A 4 5.17 -6.49 -12.05
N ALA A 5 4.57 -7.65 -12.33
CA ALA A 5 4.07 -7.97 -13.66
C ALA A 5 3.07 -6.92 -14.18
N ALA A 6 2.08 -6.53 -13.37
CA ALA A 6 1.10 -5.51 -13.74
C ALA A 6 1.77 -4.16 -14.05
N ALA A 7 2.66 -3.69 -13.17
CA ALA A 7 3.40 -2.45 -13.38
C ALA A 7 4.26 -2.51 -14.64
N THR A 8 4.93 -3.65 -14.90
CA THR A 8 5.76 -3.84 -16.09
C THR A 8 4.96 -3.83 -17.38
N LEU A 9 3.79 -4.49 -17.41
CA LEU A 9 2.92 -4.50 -18.59
C LEU A 9 2.42 -3.09 -18.93
N VAL A 10 2.05 -2.30 -17.91
CA VAL A 10 1.66 -0.90 -18.11
C VAL A 10 2.85 -0.06 -18.57
N ALA A 11 4.01 -0.20 -17.94
CA ALA A 11 5.23 0.54 -18.30
C ALA A 11 5.65 0.29 -19.75
N ASN A 12 5.59 -0.96 -20.22
CA ASN A 12 5.90 -1.33 -21.60
C ASN A 12 4.83 -0.86 -22.60
N GLY A 13 3.60 -0.56 -22.14
CA GLY A 13 2.48 -0.24 -23.01
C GLY A 13 1.76 -1.47 -23.58
N ASP A 14 2.00 -2.65 -22.98
CA ASP A 14 1.30 -3.88 -23.36
C ASP A 14 -0.20 -3.83 -22.98
N VAL A 15 -0.52 -3.06 -21.94
CA VAL A 15 -1.87 -2.75 -21.50
C VAL A 15 -1.96 -1.27 -21.09
N GLU A 16 -3.13 -0.66 -21.24
CA GLU A 16 -3.36 0.75 -20.85
C GLU A 16 -3.42 0.93 -19.34
N ALA A 17 -4.00 -0.04 -18.65
CA ALA A 17 -4.13 -0.06 -17.18
C ALA A 17 -4.14 -1.50 -16.66
N ALA A 18 -3.86 -1.65 -15.37
CA ALA A 18 -3.97 -2.93 -14.68
C ALA A 18 -4.46 -2.74 -13.24
N LEU A 19 -5.14 -3.72 -12.69
CA LEU A 19 -5.54 -3.73 -11.30
C LEU A 19 -4.49 -4.42 -10.42
N GLY A 20 -4.35 -3.94 -9.19
CA GLY A 20 -3.47 -4.54 -8.19
C GLY A 20 -4.07 -4.49 -6.81
N VAL A 21 -3.83 -5.52 -5.99
CA VAL A 21 -4.22 -5.52 -4.58
C VAL A 21 -3.06 -4.99 -3.75
N ASP A 22 -3.26 -3.87 -3.07
CA ASP A 22 -2.29 -3.27 -2.17
C ASP A 22 -2.61 -3.65 -0.72
N MET A 23 -1.69 -4.36 -0.07
CA MET A 23 -1.80 -4.80 1.31
C MET A 23 -0.72 -4.16 2.20
N ASN A 24 0.48 -3.97 1.68
CA ASN A 24 1.66 -3.44 2.40
C ASN A 24 2.50 -2.52 1.50
N GLY A 25 1.89 -1.93 0.50
CA GLY A 25 2.54 -1.02 -0.43
C GLY A 25 3.49 -1.68 -1.45
N ALA A 26 3.48 -3.01 -1.60
CA ALA A 26 4.30 -3.66 -2.62
C ALA A 26 3.92 -3.20 -4.04
N THR A 27 2.65 -3.00 -4.32
CA THR A 27 2.12 -2.44 -5.57
C THR A 27 2.61 -1.01 -5.78
N ARG A 28 2.55 -0.15 -4.78
CA ARG A 28 3.05 1.23 -4.84
C ARG A 28 4.56 1.28 -5.07
N ARG A 29 5.34 0.45 -4.35
CA ARG A 29 6.79 0.36 -4.58
C ARG A 29 7.14 -0.13 -5.98
N THR A 30 6.41 -1.12 -6.52
CA THR A 30 6.64 -1.58 -7.89
C THR A 30 6.25 -0.54 -8.93
N ALA A 31 5.21 0.27 -8.70
CA ALA A 31 4.86 1.41 -9.55
C ALA A 31 5.99 2.44 -9.59
N ALA A 32 6.51 2.84 -8.42
CA ALA A 32 7.62 3.79 -8.31
C ALA A 32 8.87 3.33 -9.07
N LEU A 33 9.19 2.03 -8.99
CA LEU A 33 10.35 1.43 -9.67
C LEU A 33 10.13 1.24 -11.18
N ALA A 34 8.89 1.03 -11.60
CA ALA A 34 8.54 0.85 -13.01
C ALA A 34 8.28 2.19 -13.73
N GLY A 35 8.20 3.30 -13.01
CA GLY A 35 7.90 4.61 -13.58
C GLY A 35 6.47 4.75 -14.10
N VAL A 36 5.51 4.12 -13.39
CA VAL A 36 4.07 4.22 -13.69
C VAL A 36 3.32 4.71 -12.46
N ASP A 37 2.13 5.21 -12.68
CA ASP A 37 1.24 5.61 -11.60
C ASP A 37 0.53 4.42 -10.97
N PHE A 38 0.28 4.50 -9.67
CA PHE A 38 -0.58 3.57 -8.96
C PHE A 38 -1.35 4.27 -7.85
N LEU A 39 -2.66 4.23 -7.94
CA LEU A 39 -3.55 4.71 -6.87
C LEU A 39 -4.05 3.54 -6.04
N LYS A 40 -3.72 3.54 -4.75
CA LYS A 40 -4.45 2.82 -3.71
C LYS A 40 -5.54 3.76 -3.19
N PRO A 41 -6.82 3.53 -3.47
CA PRO A 41 -7.88 4.43 -3.02
C PRO A 41 -8.17 4.29 -1.51
N THR A 42 -9.07 5.10 -1.00
CA THR A 42 -9.65 4.97 0.34
C THR A 42 -10.23 3.57 0.53
N TYR A 43 -9.99 3.00 1.71
CA TYR A 43 -10.48 1.66 2.06
C TYR A 43 -12.01 1.57 1.93
N GLY A 44 -12.49 0.54 1.24
CA GLY A 44 -13.90 0.27 1.04
C GLY A 44 -14.54 0.97 -0.18
N THR A 45 -13.79 1.78 -0.95
CA THR A 45 -14.33 2.45 -2.16
C THR A 45 -14.42 1.54 -3.38
N VAL A 46 -13.59 0.50 -3.45
CA VAL A 46 -13.60 -0.51 -4.50
C VAL A 46 -13.85 -1.88 -3.88
N SER A 47 -14.79 -2.63 -4.45
CA SER A 47 -15.11 -3.99 -4.00
C SER A 47 -13.89 -4.90 -4.05
N ARG A 48 -13.77 -5.75 -3.04
CA ARG A 48 -12.77 -6.83 -2.96
C ARG A 48 -13.40 -8.21 -3.20
N TYR A 49 -14.66 -8.25 -3.63
CA TYR A 49 -15.31 -9.52 -3.93
C TYR A 49 -14.52 -10.30 -5.00
N GLY A 50 -14.24 -11.56 -4.71
CA GLY A 50 -13.39 -12.41 -5.56
C GLY A 50 -11.89 -12.32 -5.27
N VAL A 51 -11.43 -11.38 -4.44
CA VAL A 51 -10.03 -11.33 -3.99
C VAL A 51 -9.78 -12.38 -2.92
N ILE A 52 -8.68 -13.11 -3.07
CA ILE A 52 -8.19 -14.02 -2.03
C ILE A 52 -7.51 -13.18 -0.94
N SER A 53 -8.22 -12.99 0.17
CA SER A 53 -7.77 -12.12 1.25
C SER A 53 -6.61 -12.71 2.04
N CYS A 54 -5.60 -11.88 2.33
CA CYS A 54 -4.51 -12.14 3.26
C CYS A 54 -4.64 -11.29 4.53
N ALA A 55 -4.63 -9.97 4.41
CA ALA A 55 -4.80 -9.03 5.53
C ALA A 55 -5.95 -8.07 5.25
N ALA A 56 -7.17 -8.55 5.45
CA ALA A 56 -8.42 -7.91 5.01
C ALA A 56 -8.60 -6.47 5.51
N SER A 57 -8.06 -6.13 6.69
CA SER A 57 -8.25 -4.80 7.28
C SER A 57 -7.43 -3.68 6.60
N GLY A 58 -6.51 -4.03 5.69
CA GLY A 58 -5.67 -3.06 4.99
C GLY A 58 -5.53 -3.30 3.48
N GLU A 59 -6.11 -4.39 2.96
CA GLU A 59 -6.11 -4.67 1.53
C GLU A 59 -7.07 -3.74 0.78
N GLN A 60 -6.60 -3.23 -0.35
CA GLN A 60 -7.42 -2.45 -1.26
C GLN A 60 -7.04 -2.73 -2.71
N VAL A 61 -8.05 -2.84 -3.58
CA VAL A 61 -7.84 -2.88 -5.03
C VAL A 61 -7.51 -1.47 -5.51
N GLY A 62 -6.44 -1.34 -6.28
CA GLY A 62 -5.99 -0.10 -6.88
C GLY A 62 -5.68 -0.25 -8.36
N VAL A 63 -5.31 0.85 -8.98
CA VAL A 63 -5.13 0.97 -10.43
C VAL A 63 -3.70 1.38 -10.76
N TYR A 64 -3.06 0.61 -11.65
CA TYR A 64 -1.86 1.01 -12.37
C TYR A 64 -2.25 1.64 -13.71
N ALA A 65 -1.66 2.78 -14.06
CA ALA A 65 -1.73 3.37 -15.38
C ALA A 65 -0.49 4.21 -15.68
N LYS A 66 -0.38 4.77 -16.89
CA LYS A 66 0.77 5.60 -17.29
C LYS A 66 0.71 7.03 -16.73
N ASP A 67 -0.49 7.51 -16.42
CA ASP A 67 -0.72 8.87 -15.93
C ASP A 67 -1.97 8.96 -15.06
N ALA A 68 -2.09 10.08 -14.34
CA ALA A 68 -3.17 10.35 -13.41
C ALA A 68 -4.55 10.42 -14.09
N GLU A 69 -4.62 10.87 -15.36
CA GLU A 69 -5.89 10.96 -16.12
C GLU A 69 -6.45 9.55 -16.36
N LYS A 70 -5.62 8.58 -16.78
CA LYS A 70 -6.05 7.21 -16.97
C LYS A 70 -6.39 6.52 -15.65
N VAL A 71 -5.65 6.81 -14.56
CA VAL A 71 -6.02 6.33 -13.22
C VAL A 71 -7.42 6.83 -12.83
N ALA A 72 -7.70 8.12 -13.03
CA ALA A 72 -9.00 8.72 -12.73
C ALA A 72 -10.14 8.09 -13.53
N GLU A 73 -9.92 7.86 -14.84
CA GLU A 73 -10.89 7.20 -15.73
C GLU A 73 -11.27 5.79 -15.20
N ILE A 74 -10.27 4.96 -14.90
CA ILE A 74 -10.53 3.60 -14.43
C ILE A 74 -11.16 3.59 -13.03
N MET A 75 -10.73 4.49 -12.13
CA MET A 75 -11.34 4.64 -10.81
C MET A 75 -12.82 5.00 -10.91
N GLY A 76 -13.19 5.87 -11.85
CA GLY A 76 -14.60 6.22 -12.10
C GLY A 76 -15.47 5.04 -12.54
N VAL A 77 -14.85 3.97 -13.05
CA VAL A 77 -15.55 2.75 -13.46
C VAL A 77 -15.66 1.72 -12.34
N ILE A 78 -14.58 1.54 -11.54
CA ILE A 78 -14.48 0.44 -10.57
C ILE A 78 -14.89 0.81 -9.15
N ALA A 79 -14.95 2.10 -8.83
CA ALA A 79 -15.39 2.56 -7.50
C ALA A 79 -16.91 2.49 -7.39
N GLY A 80 -17.38 2.08 -6.22
CA GLY A 80 -18.80 1.99 -5.92
C GLY A 80 -19.12 0.90 -4.91
N HIS A 81 -20.38 0.88 -4.49
CA HIS A 81 -20.89 -0.12 -3.55
C HIS A 81 -21.08 -1.49 -4.22
N ASP A 82 -20.72 -2.54 -3.47
CA ASP A 82 -21.00 -3.94 -3.85
C ASP A 82 -21.55 -4.70 -2.65
N ASP A 83 -22.78 -5.16 -2.72
CA ASP A 83 -23.44 -5.95 -1.68
C ASP A 83 -22.72 -7.27 -1.33
N LYS A 84 -21.82 -7.74 -2.20
CA LYS A 84 -21.04 -8.96 -1.98
C LYS A 84 -19.75 -8.73 -1.16
N ASP A 85 -19.33 -7.48 -0.97
CA ASP A 85 -18.22 -7.11 -0.09
C ASP A 85 -18.75 -6.37 1.14
N GLY A 86 -18.78 -7.03 2.29
CA GLY A 86 -19.24 -6.44 3.55
C GLY A 86 -18.42 -5.24 4.05
N THR A 87 -17.29 -4.91 3.41
CA THR A 87 -16.48 -3.73 3.70
C THR A 87 -16.66 -2.62 2.68
N SER A 88 -17.41 -2.87 1.60
CA SER A 88 -17.75 -1.87 0.60
C SER A 88 -18.62 -0.77 1.24
N LEU A 89 -18.23 0.49 1.05
CA LEU A 89 -18.95 1.64 1.57
C LEU A 89 -20.27 1.82 0.82
N LYS A 90 -21.31 2.25 1.54
CA LYS A 90 -22.64 2.43 0.98
C LYS A 90 -22.85 3.89 0.58
N ASP A 91 -23.52 4.07 -0.56
CA ASP A 91 -24.13 5.33 -1.00
C ASP A 91 -23.18 6.54 -1.08
N GLU A 92 -21.88 6.30 -1.28
CA GLU A 92 -20.91 7.36 -1.48
C GLU A 92 -20.77 7.70 -2.98
N ALA A 93 -20.87 8.97 -3.31
CA ALA A 93 -20.50 9.48 -4.63
C ALA A 93 -19.00 9.81 -4.61
N TYR A 94 -18.19 9.02 -5.32
CA TYR A 94 -16.75 9.24 -5.39
C TYR A 94 -16.42 10.18 -6.54
N ASP A 95 -15.55 11.18 -6.26
CA ASP A 95 -15.08 12.13 -7.24
C ASP A 95 -13.60 11.86 -7.55
N TYR A 96 -13.29 11.68 -8.82
CA TYR A 96 -11.93 11.52 -9.35
C TYR A 96 -11.57 12.60 -10.35
N ALA A 97 -12.34 13.71 -10.39
CA ALA A 97 -12.10 14.80 -11.31
C ALA A 97 -10.76 15.48 -11.04
N ILE A 98 -10.03 15.75 -12.11
CA ILE A 98 -8.78 16.50 -12.06
C ILE A 98 -9.11 17.98 -12.14
N THR A 99 -8.66 18.74 -11.14
CA THR A 99 -8.95 20.18 -10.97
C THR A 99 -7.67 20.99 -10.82
N ASP A 100 -7.80 22.32 -10.75
CA ASP A 100 -6.67 23.21 -10.46
C ASP A 100 -6.12 22.96 -9.05
N VAL A 101 -4.79 23.02 -8.94
CA VAL A 101 -4.06 22.77 -7.68
C VAL A 101 -3.56 24.04 -7.00
N LYS A 102 -3.75 25.21 -7.64
CA LYS A 102 -3.29 26.48 -7.11
C LYS A 102 -3.84 26.74 -5.70
N GLY A 103 -2.94 27.07 -4.78
CA GLY A 103 -3.29 27.36 -3.38
C GLY A 103 -3.44 26.10 -2.51
N LYS A 104 -3.29 24.90 -3.07
CA LYS A 104 -3.17 23.67 -2.30
C LYS A 104 -1.91 23.67 -1.45
N LYS A 105 -1.92 22.93 -0.33
CA LYS A 105 -0.81 22.82 0.61
C LYS A 105 -0.34 21.38 0.73
N VAL A 106 0.95 21.15 0.48
CA VAL A 106 1.58 19.85 0.54
C VAL A 106 2.71 19.86 1.56
N ALA A 107 2.73 18.86 2.45
CA ALA A 107 3.79 18.66 3.41
C ALA A 107 4.78 17.60 2.90
N ILE A 108 6.06 17.88 2.86
CA ILE A 108 7.10 16.84 2.68
C ILE A 108 7.38 16.22 4.06
N ASN A 109 7.25 14.91 4.19
CA ASN A 109 7.67 14.22 5.41
C ASN A 109 9.20 14.06 5.43
N LYS A 110 9.87 15.00 6.10
CA LYS A 110 11.34 15.04 6.21
C LYS A 110 11.91 13.78 6.85
N TYR A 111 11.25 13.20 7.83
CA TYR A 111 11.72 11.96 8.47
C TYR A 111 11.87 10.80 7.47
N LEU A 112 10.88 10.60 6.61
CA LEU A 112 10.95 9.58 5.54
C LEU A 112 11.92 9.99 4.44
N LEU A 113 11.96 11.28 4.09
CA LEU A 113 12.91 11.79 3.10
C LEU A 113 14.36 11.50 3.52
N ASP A 114 14.72 11.73 4.77
CA ASP A 114 16.07 11.50 5.29
C ASP A 114 16.51 10.02 5.26
N LYS A 115 15.54 9.08 5.26
CA LYS A 115 15.78 7.63 5.14
C LYS A 115 16.02 7.13 3.71
N ALA A 116 15.71 7.93 2.70
CA ALA A 116 15.91 7.57 1.31
C ALA A 116 17.33 7.86 0.82
N ASP A 117 17.76 7.19 -0.25
CA ASP A 117 19.01 7.50 -0.93
C ASP A 117 18.95 8.86 -1.67
N ASP A 118 20.10 9.38 -2.08
CA ASP A 118 20.19 10.69 -2.71
C ASP A 118 19.41 10.77 -4.02
N ALA A 119 19.35 9.69 -4.80
CA ALA A 119 18.61 9.65 -6.05
C ALA A 119 17.08 9.73 -5.80
N THR A 120 16.59 9.02 -4.79
CA THR A 120 15.19 9.08 -4.38
C THR A 120 14.82 10.43 -3.76
N LYS A 121 15.72 11.01 -2.92
CA LYS A 121 15.55 12.37 -2.38
C LYS A 121 15.42 13.40 -3.51
N ALA A 122 16.31 13.31 -4.52
CA ALA A 122 16.29 14.22 -5.66
C ALA A 122 14.95 14.17 -6.41
N LYS A 123 14.35 12.98 -6.60
CA LYS A 123 13.02 12.85 -7.22
C LYS A 123 11.93 13.56 -6.41
N VAL A 124 11.92 13.37 -5.08
CA VAL A 124 10.94 14.01 -4.19
C VAL A 124 11.07 15.53 -4.24
N LEU A 125 12.30 16.06 -4.19
CA LEU A 125 12.55 17.51 -4.22
C LEU A 125 12.19 18.09 -5.59
N ALA A 126 12.53 17.44 -6.70
CA ALA A 126 12.15 17.88 -8.04
C ALA A 126 10.62 17.90 -8.21
N PHE A 127 9.92 16.87 -7.72
CA PHE A 127 8.46 16.87 -7.74
C PHE A 127 7.87 18.02 -6.90
N ALA A 128 8.45 18.30 -5.75
CA ALA A 128 8.05 19.43 -4.90
C ALA A 128 8.27 20.79 -5.60
N ASP A 129 9.36 20.93 -6.35
CA ASP A 129 9.65 22.18 -7.10
C ASP A 129 8.63 22.36 -8.25
N SER A 130 8.28 21.30 -8.97
CA SER A 130 7.20 21.36 -9.97
C SER A 130 5.85 21.72 -9.34
N LEU A 131 5.52 21.20 -8.16
CA LEU A 131 4.31 21.60 -7.44
C LEU A 131 4.33 23.11 -7.10
N ARG A 132 5.47 23.63 -6.63
CA ARG A 132 5.62 25.09 -6.36
C ARG A 132 5.44 25.93 -7.60
N ALA A 133 5.98 25.50 -8.75
CA ALA A 133 5.78 26.16 -10.03
C ALA A 133 4.30 26.23 -10.43
N ASN A 134 3.50 25.23 -10.07
CA ASN A 134 2.05 25.18 -10.26
C ASN A 134 1.25 25.91 -9.16
N GLY A 135 1.91 26.70 -8.31
CA GLY A 135 1.25 27.52 -7.27
C GLY A 135 0.79 26.75 -6.04
N VAL A 136 1.35 25.57 -5.78
CA VAL A 136 1.14 24.78 -4.56
C VAL A 136 2.11 25.27 -3.48
N GLU A 137 1.63 25.46 -2.26
CA GLU A 137 2.47 25.72 -1.10
C GLU A 137 3.09 24.39 -0.64
N VAL A 138 4.42 24.28 -0.66
CA VAL A 138 5.11 23.05 -0.22
C VAL A 138 6.06 23.37 0.93
N VAL A 139 5.82 22.72 2.08
CA VAL A 139 6.60 22.88 3.31
C VAL A 139 7.17 21.55 3.79
N GLU A 140 8.26 21.59 4.52
CA GLU A 140 8.82 20.40 5.17
C GLU A 140 8.26 20.27 6.59
N VAL A 141 7.84 19.06 6.95
CA VAL A 141 7.41 18.70 8.31
C VAL A 141 8.12 17.42 8.75
N SER A 142 8.49 17.32 10.01
CA SER A 142 9.04 16.08 10.55
C SER A 142 7.91 15.30 11.25
N CYS A 143 7.68 14.07 10.80
CA CYS A 143 6.72 13.16 11.42
C CYS A 143 7.30 11.75 11.44
N ASP A 144 7.63 11.26 12.62
CA ASP A 144 8.20 9.93 12.86
C ASP A 144 7.15 8.83 13.08
N MET A 145 5.87 9.18 12.99
CA MET A 145 4.76 8.22 13.19
C MET A 145 4.84 7.02 12.22
N ALA A 146 5.59 7.14 11.13
CA ALA A 146 5.77 6.06 10.16
C ALA A 146 6.40 4.80 10.77
N GLU A 147 7.33 4.93 11.73
CA GLU A 147 7.97 3.77 12.39
C GLU A 147 6.99 2.99 13.25
N ILE A 148 6.23 3.71 14.08
CA ILE A 148 5.25 3.07 14.96
C ILE A 148 4.09 2.50 14.13
N ALA A 149 3.70 3.17 13.06
CA ALA A 149 2.71 2.69 12.10
C ALA A 149 3.19 1.42 11.39
N ASN A 150 4.44 1.40 10.92
CA ASN A 150 5.04 0.24 10.29
C ASN A 150 5.06 -0.96 11.25
N THR A 151 5.52 -0.77 12.47
CA THR A 151 5.56 -1.84 13.48
C THR A 151 4.15 -2.38 13.77
N ALA A 152 3.18 -1.50 13.99
CA ALA A 152 1.80 -1.91 14.26
C ALA A 152 1.19 -2.66 13.07
N TRP A 153 1.44 -2.17 11.84
CA TRP A 153 0.93 -2.81 10.63
C TRP A 153 1.57 -4.18 10.38
N GLN A 154 2.87 -4.34 10.59
CA GLN A 154 3.54 -5.64 10.49
C GLN A 154 2.89 -6.68 11.41
N ILE A 155 2.62 -6.31 12.66
CA ILE A 155 1.96 -7.19 13.64
C ILE A 155 0.56 -7.56 13.15
N LEU A 156 -0.26 -6.58 12.80
CA LEU A 156 -1.65 -6.80 12.36
C LEU A 156 -1.71 -7.60 11.05
N MET A 157 -0.91 -7.23 10.06
CA MET A 157 -0.86 -7.91 8.77
C MET A 157 -0.44 -9.38 8.91
N CYS A 158 0.58 -9.68 9.71
CA CYS A 158 1.02 -11.05 9.92
C CYS A 158 -0.03 -11.87 10.69
N ALA A 159 -0.68 -11.28 11.70
CA ALA A 159 -1.74 -11.93 12.46
C ALA A 159 -2.95 -12.27 11.56
N GLU A 160 -3.42 -11.31 10.77
CA GLU A 160 -4.53 -11.52 9.84
C GLU A 160 -4.17 -12.52 8.73
N THR A 161 -2.98 -12.41 8.15
CA THR A 161 -2.51 -13.35 7.13
C THR A 161 -2.44 -14.76 7.70
N CYS A 162 -1.85 -14.95 8.88
CA CYS A 162 -1.79 -16.25 9.56
C CYS A 162 -3.19 -16.86 9.70
N ASN A 163 -4.16 -16.07 10.16
CA ASN A 163 -5.54 -16.52 10.32
C ASN A 163 -6.22 -16.81 8.96
N ASN A 164 -6.13 -15.90 8.01
CA ASN A 164 -6.83 -16.03 6.72
C ASN A 164 -6.31 -17.19 5.86
N ILE A 165 -4.98 -17.42 5.81
CA ILE A 165 -4.41 -18.52 5.03
C ILE A 165 -4.44 -19.86 5.76
N SER A 166 -4.95 -19.94 6.98
CA SER A 166 -5.17 -21.21 7.70
C SER A 166 -6.14 -22.16 6.95
N ARG A 167 -7.03 -21.59 6.10
CA ARG A 167 -7.96 -22.34 5.25
C ARG A 167 -7.30 -23.18 4.16
N TYR A 168 -6.03 -22.91 3.84
CA TYR A 168 -5.27 -23.67 2.83
C TYR A 168 -4.61 -24.88 3.49
N ASP A 169 -5.42 -25.91 3.67
CA ASP A 169 -5.08 -27.15 4.39
C ASP A 169 -4.96 -28.39 3.47
N GLY A 170 -5.23 -28.20 2.17
CA GLY A 170 -5.23 -29.29 1.18
C GLY A 170 -6.51 -30.14 1.16
N VAL A 171 -7.54 -29.78 1.95
CA VAL A 171 -8.83 -30.48 1.94
C VAL A 171 -9.83 -29.76 1.04
N LYS A 172 -10.08 -28.47 1.27
CA LYS A 172 -11.05 -27.68 0.50
C LYS A 172 -10.42 -26.72 -0.48
N PHE A 173 -9.26 -26.15 -0.16
CA PHE A 173 -8.64 -25.07 -0.91
C PHE A 173 -7.14 -25.27 -1.14
N GLY A 174 -6.67 -24.77 -2.27
CA GLY A 174 -5.26 -24.65 -2.60
C GLY A 174 -4.61 -25.97 -3.03
N HIS A 175 -3.27 -25.99 -2.92
CA HIS A 175 -2.47 -27.16 -3.19
C HIS A 175 -2.80 -28.27 -2.22
N ARG A 176 -2.81 -29.54 -2.70
CA ARG A 176 -2.94 -30.74 -1.89
C ARG A 176 -1.73 -31.65 -2.13
N ALA A 177 -1.04 -32.02 -1.08
CA ALA A 177 0.05 -33.00 -1.16
C ALA A 177 -0.47 -34.34 -1.72
N LYS A 178 0.33 -34.96 -2.56
CA LYS A 178 -0.04 -36.23 -3.21
C LYS A 178 0.14 -37.43 -2.29
N GLU A 179 1.13 -37.36 -1.39
CA GLU A 179 1.52 -38.47 -0.51
C GLU A 179 1.34 -38.07 0.95
N TYR A 180 0.55 -38.85 1.67
CA TYR A 180 0.33 -38.71 3.11
C TYR A 180 -0.30 -40.01 3.66
N LYS A 181 -0.03 -40.32 4.93
CA LYS A 181 -0.55 -41.52 5.60
C LYS A 181 -1.81 -41.24 6.44
N ASN A 182 -1.93 -39.99 6.90
CA ASN A 182 -3.02 -39.57 7.79
C ASN A 182 -3.29 -38.07 7.58
N ILE A 183 -4.29 -37.52 8.26
CA ILE A 183 -4.72 -36.14 8.13
C ILE A 183 -3.65 -35.14 8.57
N ASP A 184 -2.86 -35.47 9.59
CA ASP A 184 -1.80 -34.58 10.09
C ASP A 184 -0.68 -34.46 9.05
N GLU A 185 -0.26 -35.59 8.46
CA GLU A 185 0.70 -35.59 7.35
C GLU A 185 0.17 -34.82 6.12
N LEU A 186 -1.12 -34.97 5.79
CA LEU A 186 -1.72 -34.19 4.71
C LEU A 186 -1.54 -32.69 4.96
N TYR A 187 -1.86 -32.19 6.14
CA TYR A 187 -1.74 -30.78 6.48
C TYR A 187 -0.27 -30.33 6.46
N VAL A 188 0.61 -31.07 7.08
CA VAL A 188 2.04 -30.75 7.14
C VAL A 188 2.65 -30.71 5.73
N ASN A 189 2.45 -31.76 4.94
CA ASN A 189 3.03 -31.86 3.60
C ASN A 189 2.45 -30.79 2.67
N THR A 190 1.13 -30.62 2.64
CA THR A 190 0.45 -29.59 1.84
C THR A 190 1.00 -28.20 2.11
N ARG A 191 1.11 -27.81 3.38
CA ARG A 191 1.58 -26.47 3.76
C ARG A 191 3.09 -26.32 3.56
N THR A 192 3.84 -27.41 3.70
CA THR A 192 5.28 -27.44 3.43
C THR A 192 5.58 -27.23 1.95
N GLU A 193 4.84 -27.88 1.07
CA GLU A 193 5.00 -27.78 -0.39
C GLU A 193 4.42 -26.48 -0.94
N GLY A 194 3.23 -26.06 -0.45
CA GLY A 194 2.46 -24.95 -0.99
C GLY A 194 2.93 -23.56 -0.56
N PHE A 195 3.61 -23.42 0.59
CA PHE A 195 4.06 -22.12 1.09
C PHE A 195 5.57 -21.94 0.96
N ASN A 196 5.96 -20.78 0.40
CA ASN A 196 7.35 -20.37 0.33
C ASN A 196 7.88 -19.91 1.71
N PHE A 197 9.17 -19.61 1.80
CA PHE A 197 9.84 -19.19 3.03
C PHE A 197 9.18 -17.95 3.66
N LEU A 198 8.91 -16.92 2.87
CA LEU A 198 8.34 -15.67 3.38
C LEU A 198 6.94 -15.90 3.98
N THR A 199 6.09 -16.66 3.29
CA THR A 199 4.75 -17.01 3.79
C THR A 199 4.82 -17.79 5.11
N LYS A 200 5.76 -18.74 5.23
CA LYS A 200 5.99 -19.48 6.47
C LYS A 200 6.45 -18.58 7.61
N ALA A 201 7.35 -17.62 7.33
CA ALA A 201 7.81 -16.65 8.32
C ALA A 201 6.64 -15.76 8.82
N VAL A 202 5.79 -15.29 7.91
CA VAL A 202 4.58 -14.52 8.26
C VAL A 202 3.62 -15.33 9.14
N ILE A 203 3.41 -16.62 8.82
CA ILE A 203 2.57 -17.53 9.62
C ILE A 203 3.14 -17.69 11.04
N LEU A 204 4.42 -17.94 11.17
CA LEU A 204 5.07 -18.13 12.47
C LEU A 204 4.99 -16.86 13.31
N TYR A 205 5.30 -15.70 12.73
CA TYR A 205 5.21 -14.43 13.41
C TYR A 205 3.76 -14.10 13.80
N GLY A 206 2.80 -14.29 12.89
CA GLY A 206 1.37 -14.08 13.15
C GLY A 206 0.83 -15.00 14.24
N SER A 207 1.26 -16.27 14.27
CA SER A 207 0.88 -17.22 15.30
C SER A 207 1.43 -16.81 16.68
N ASP A 208 2.69 -16.33 16.75
CA ASP A 208 3.29 -15.84 17.99
C ASP A 208 2.52 -14.64 18.55
N VAL A 209 2.25 -13.62 17.74
CA VAL A 209 1.55 -12.40 18.20
C VAL A 209 0.09 -12.66 18.59
N LEU A 210 -0.55 -13.70 18.05
CA LEU A 210 -1.90 -14.12 18.42
C LEU A 210 -1.92 -15.07 19.64
N SER A 211 -0.75 -15.50 20.13
CA SER A 211 -0.68 -16.39 21.29
C SER A 211 -1.22 -15.73 22.55
N LYS A 212 -1.72 -16.54 23.49
CA LYS A 212 -2.29 -16.07 24.76
C LYS A 212 -1.35 -15.12 25.53
N THR A 213 -0.05 -15.35 25.44
CA THR A 213 0.98 -14.58 26.16
C THR A 213 1.30 -13.25 25.48
N ARG A 214 1.11 -13.15 24.15
CA ARG A 214 1.51 -11.99 23.35
C ARG A 214 0.33 -11.12 22.87
N TYR A 215 -0.86 -11.69 22.83
CA TYR A 215 -2.04 -11.04 22.24
C TYR A 215 -2.27 -9.61 22.74
N LYS A 216 -2.28 -9.43 24.07
CA LYS A 216 -2.55 -8.11 24.69
C LYS A 216 -1.44 -7.10 24.40
N ASP A 217 -0.18 -7.52 24.47
CA ASP A 217 0.97 -6.62 24.38
C ASP A 217 1.42 -6.39 22.91
N CYS A 218 0.98 -7.22 21.97
CA CYS A 218 1.29 -7.10 20.56
C CYS A 218 0.03 -6.74 19.75
N PHE A 219 -0.88 -7.68 19.54
CA PHE A 219 -2.01 -7.51 18.63
C PHE A 219 -2.97 -6.40 19.10
N ASP A 220 -3.51 -6.48 20.32
CA ASP A 220 -4.42 -5.47 20.88
C ASP A 220 -3.75 -4.09 20.97
N LYS A 221 -2.48 -4.05 21.37
CA LYS A 221 -1.72 -2.80 21.41
C LYS A 221 -1.56 -2.18 20.03
N SER A 222 -1.36 -2.99 18.98
CA SER A 222 -1.24 -2.50 17.60
C SER A 222 -2.56 -1.91 17.08
N LEU A 223 -3.72 -2.45 17.47
CA LEU A 223 -5.02 -1.83 17.16
C LEU A 223 -5.17 -0.45 17.80
N ARG A 224 -4.68 -0.28 19.04
CA ARG A 224 -4.67 1.04 19.71
C ARG A 224 -3.69 2.02 19.04
N VAL A 225 -2.53 1.56 18.64
CA VAL A 225 -1.55 2.36 17.87
C VAL A 225 -2.15 2.80 16.54
N ARG A 226 -2.88 1.92 15.81
CA ARG A 226 -3.60 2.28 14.59
C ARG A 226 -4.46 3.52 14.80
N ARG A 227 -5.21 3.59 15.91
CA ARG A 227 -6.05 4.75 16.23
C ARG A 227 -5.23 6.01 16.48
N VAL A 228 -4.15 5.92 17.25
CA VAL A 228 -3.25 7.06 17.52
C VAL A 228 -2.66 7.62 16.23
N VAL A 229 -2.22 6.74 15.30
CA VAL A 229 -1.70 7.14 13.99
C VAL A 229 -2.79 7.82 13.15
N ALA A 230 -4.01 7.26 13.14
CA ALA A 230 -5.14 7.85 12.41
C ALA A 230 -5.49 9.26 12.92
N GLU A 231 -5.62 9.42 14.25
CA GLU A 231 -5.91 10.71 14.88
C GLU A 231 -4.79 11.75 14.64
N GLY A 232 -3.53 11.31 14.67
CA GLY A 232 -2.37 12.18 14.40
C GLY A 232 -2.32 12.67 12.96
N LEU A 233 -2.57 11.80 11.98
CA LEU A 233 -2.61 12.19 10.57
C LEU A 233 -3.85 13.00 10.22
N GLN A 234 -5.00 12.73 10.82
CA GLN A 234 -6.18 13.55 10.65
C GLN A 234 -5.91 15.02 11.02
N LYS A 235 -5.20 15.27 12.14
CA LYS A 235 -4.77 16.63 12.52
C LYS A 235 -3.79 17.24 11.51
N ALA A 236 -2.90 16.46 10.90
CA ALA A 236 -2.03 16.95 9.85
C ALA A 236 -2.83 17.39 8.62
N PHE A 237 -3.85 16.62 8.23
CA PHE A 237 -4.74 16.95 7.12
C PHE A 237 -5.71 18.11 7.39
N GLU A 238 -5.80 18.65 8.60
CA GLU A 238 -6.45 19.93 8.86
C GLU A 238 -5.66 21.11 8.27
N ASN A 239 -4.34 20.93 8.07
CA ASN A 239 -3.42 21.97 7.60
C ASN A 239 -2.87 21.71 6.20
N PHE A 240 -2.94 20.46 5.70
CA PHE A 240 -2.35 20.05 4.44
C PHE A 240 -3.35 19.23 3.61
N ASP A 241 -3.38 19.50 2.31
CA ASP A 241 -4.19 18.72 1.36
C ASP A 241 -3.57 17.37 1.02
N ALA A 242 -2.22 17.27 1.08
CA ALA A 242 -1.50 16.02 0.89
C ALA A 242 -0.15 16.00 1.62
N ILE A 243 0.38 14.79 1.81
CA ILE A 243 1.72 14.54 2.34
C ILE A 243 2.54 13.85 1.25
N LEU A 244 3.66 14.46 0.86
CA LEU A 244 4.62 13.94 -0.12
C LEU A 244 5.73 13.17 0.59
N THR A 245 6.00 11.95 0.12
CA THR A 245 7.02 11.05 0.68
C THR A 245 7.74 10.29 -0.42
N PRO A 246 8.93 9.73 -0.15
CA PRO A 246 9.43 8.62 -0.95
C PRO A 246 8.46 7.44 -0.91
N ALA A 247 8.35 6.68 -2.01
CA ALA A 247 7.63 5.41 -2.04
C ALA A 247 8.52 4.22 -1.63
N CYS A 248 9.84 4.39 -1.72
CA CYS A 248 10.89 3.39 -1.43
C CYS A 248 12.12 4.09 -0.85
N SER A 249 13.02 3.33 -0.20
CA SER A 249 14.32 3.86 0.25
C SER A 249 15.28 4.14 -0.89
N LYS A 250 15.15 3.40 -2.00
CA LYS A 250 16.07 3.45 -3.16
C LYS A 250 15.31 3.44 -4.47
N SER A 251 15.90 4.07 -5.47
CA SER A 251 15.39 4.03 -6.84
C SER A 251 15.65 2.70 -7.57
N GLU A 252 16.60 1.91 -7.08
CA GLU A 252 16.97 0.61 -7.62
C GLU A 252 17.31 -0.37 -6.49
N TYR A 253 17.02 -1.66 -6.69
CA TYR A 253 17.31 -2.71 -5.73
C TYR A 253 18.10 -3.84 -6.36
N GLU A 254 19.15 -4.26 -5.68
CA GLU A 254 19.83 -5.50 -5.97
C GLU A 254 18.99 -6.72 -5.54
N ALA A 255 19.20 -7.84 -6.20
CA ALA A 255 18.61 -9.09 -5.79
C ALA A 255 19.19 -9.51 -4.43
N TYR A 256 18.34 -9.99 -3.54
CA TYR A 256 18.73 -10.50 -2.22
C TYR A 256 18.27 -11.94 -2.02
N ASP A 257 18.90 -12.63 -1.05
CA ASP A 257 18.50 -14.00 -0.68
C ASP A 257 17.07 -13.98 -0.13
N ILE A 258 16.30 -15.01 -0.45
CA ILE A 258 14.92 -15.17 0.04
C ILE A 258 14.86 -15.21 1.58
N LYS A 259 15.93 -15.64 2.25
CA LYS A 259 16.04 -15.67 3.71
C LYS A 259 16.03 -14.26 4.33
N ASP A 260 16.54 -13.26 3.60
CA ASP A 260 16.57 -11.87 4.03
C ASP A 260 15.27 -11.12 3.72
N ALA A 261 14.41 -11.74 2.88
CA ALA A 261 13.21 -11.09 2.34
C ALA A 261 12.25 -10.60 3.44
N PHE A 262 12.12 -11.35 4.54
CA PHE A 262 11.21 -10.97 5.62
C PHE A 262 11.63 -9.65 6.27
N GLY A 263 12.90 -9.51 6.66
CA GLY A 263 13.43 -8.28 7.24
C GLY A 263 13.40 -7.12 6.25
N LYS A 264 13.92 -7.32 5.03
CA LYS A 264 13.98 -6.26 4.00
C LYS A 264 12.62 -5.74 3.56
N VAL A 265 11.61 -6.62 3.44
CA VAL A 265 10.24 -6.19 3.13
C VAL A 265 9.68 -5.33 4.24
N PHE A 266 9.96 -5.65 5.49
CA PHE A 266 9.46 -4.88 6.63
C PHE A 266 10.21 -3.55 6.81
N GLU A 267 11.51 -3.51 6.56
CA GLU A 267 12.27 -2.26 6.54
C GLU A 267 11.71 -1.29 5.49
N GLU A 268 11.50 -1.75 4.27
CA GLU A 268 10.93 -0.94 3.18
C GLU A 268 9.48 -0.52 3.42
N SER A 269 8.73 -1.29 4.20
CA SER A 269 7.33 -0.98 4.47
C SER A 269 7.13 0.29 5.30
N VAL A 270 8.16 0.83 5.93
CA VAL A 270 8.09 2.12 6.65
C VAL A 270 7.60 3.26 5.74
N PHE A 271 7.91 3.22 4.45
CA PHE A 271 7.48 4.21 3.47
C PHE A 271 6.01 4.05 3.07
N THR A 272 5.43 2.87 3.24
CA THR A 272 4.13 2.52 2.65
C THR A 272 3.09 1.96 3.61
N ALA A 273 3.45 1.63 4.85
CA ALA A 273 2.54 0.98 5.82
C ALA A 273 1.37 1.87 6.25
N VAL A 274 1.59 3.17 6.38
CA VAL A 274 0.59 4.12 6.91
C VAL A 274 -0.73 4.06 6.13
N PRO A 275 -0.79 4.19 4.79
CA PRO A 275 -2.04 4.13 4.05
C PRO A 275 -2.81 2.82 4.20
N ASN A 276 -2.13 1.69 4.37
CA ASN A 276 -2.79 0.41 4.61
C ASN A 276 -3.30 0.31 6.05
N LEU A 277 -2.50 0.77 7.03
CA LEU A 277 -2.86 0.72 8.44
C LEU A 277 -4.15 1.49 8.74
N ILE A 278 -4.30 2.70 8.19
CA ILE A 278 -5.42 3.60 8.52
C ILE A 278 -6.43 3.80 7.40
N GLY A 279 -6.23 3.18 6.23
CA GLY A 279 -7.20 3.15 5.14
C GLY A 279 -7.27 4.40 4.24
N ILE A 280 -6.34 5.35 4.37
CA ILE A 280 -6.30 6.57 3.54
C ILE A 280 -5.81 6.28 2.12
N PRO A 281 -6.17 7.11 1.11
CA PRO A 281 -5.65 6.99 -0.24
C PRO A 281 -4.16 7.31 -0.32
N ALA A 282 -3.49 6.67 -1.27
CA ALA A 282 -2.09 6.96 -1.61
C ALA A 282 -1.87 6.76 -3.11
N LEU A 283 -1.32 7.78 -3.75
CA LEU A 283 -0.95 7.77 -5.17
C LEU A 283 0.56 7.77 -5.30
N VAL A 284 1.08 6.83 -6.07
CA VAL A 284 2.47 6.88 -6.55
C VAL A 284 2.46 7.42 -7.96
N THR A 285 3.30 8.41 -8.22
CA THR A 285 3.53 9.04 -9.52
C THR A 285 4.97 9.52 -9.60
N ASN A 286 5.60 9.51 -10.77
CA ASN A 286 6.98 9.97 -10.98
C ASN A 286 8.00 9.42 -9.95
N GLY A 287 7.75 8.24 -9.39
CA GLY A 287 8.61 7.58 -8.39
C GLY A 287 8.47 8.12 -6.96
N VAL A 288 7.54 9.04 -6.69
CA VAL A 288 7.22 9.56 -5.36
C VAL A 288 5.84 9.11 -4.91
N GLN A 289 5.50 9.31 -3.64
CA GLN A 289 4.20 8.97 -3.07
C GLN A 289 3.52 10.21 -2.49
N LEU A 290 2.27 10.42 -2.88
CA LEU A 290 1.33 11.36 -2.26
C LEU A 290 0.33 10.60 -1.40
N MET A 291 0.13 11.01 -0.16
CA MET A 291 -0.92 10.50 0.74
C MET A 291 -1.90 11.61 1.04
N GLY A 292 -3.19 11.32 1.03
CA GLY A 292 -4.24 12.28 1.33
C GLY A 292 -5.18 11.82 2.43
N ASN A 293 -6.08 12.69 2.85
CA ASN A 293 -7.15 12.31 3.76
C ASN A 293 -8.14 11.34 3.08
N HIS A 294 -8.99 10.67 3.83
CA HIS A 294 -10.04 9.83 3.24
C HIS A 294 -10.84 10.61 2.19
N PHE A 295 -11.10 9.98 1.06
CA PHE A 295 -11.86 10.54 -0.08
C PHE A 295 -11.22 11.76 -0.77
N SER A 296 -9.89 11.92 -0.66
CA SER A 296 -9.15 13.00 -1.33
C SER A 296 -8.45 12.55 -2.61
N GLU A 297 -8.87 11.46 -3.23
CA GLU A 297 -8.26 10.91 -4.44
C GLU A 297 -8.18 11.92 -5.57
N ALA A 298 -9.26 12.71 -5.78
CA ALA A 298 -9.28 13.80 -6.78
C ALA A 298 -8.16 14.82 -6.55
N THR A 299 -7.86 15.16 -5.30
CA THR A 299 -6.75 16.06 -4.95
C THR A 299 -5.40 15.44 -5.30
N LEU A 300 -5.19 14.17 -4.95
CA LEU A 300 -3.92 13.46 -5.26
C LEU A 300 -3.70 13.34 -6.77
N LEU A 301 -4.76 12.99 -7.52
CA LEU A 301 -4.73 12.91 -8.98
C LEU A 301 -4.46 14.27 -9.62
N SER A 302 -5.07 15.34 -9.10
CA SER A 302 -4.85 16.71 -9.59
C SER A 302 -3.40 17.15 -9.37
N LEU A 303 -2.82 16.88 -8.19
CA LEU A 303 -1.42 17.20 -7.90
C LEU A 303 -0.47 16.43 -8.82
N ALA A 304 -0.70 15.13 -9.06
CA ALA A 304 0.11 14.33 -9.98
C ALA A 304 0.02 14.89 -11.42
N ASN A 305 -1.19 15.09 -11.93
CA ASN A 305 -1.42 15.56 -13.28
C ASN A 305 -0.83 16.96 -13.54
N SER A 306 -0.77 17.83 -12.52
CA SER A 306 -0.17 19.16 -12.67
C SER A 306 1.34 19.07 -12.97
N VAL A 307 2.03 18.09 -12.40
CA VAL A 307 3.47 17.84 -12.64
C VAL A 307 3.69 17.11 -13.96
N GLU A 308 2.84 16.14 -14.31
CA GLU A 308 2.94 15.38 -15.57
C GLU A 308 2.79 16.26 -16.82
N LYS A 309 1.97 17.30 -16.75
CA LYS A 309 1.75 18.25 -17.86
C LYS A 309 2.94 19.16 -18.13
N GLU A 310 3.77 19.44 -17.15
CA GLU A 310 5.00 20.24 -17.35
C GLU A 310 6.10 19.43 -18.07
N GLY A 311 6.07 18.09 -17.98
CA GLY A 311 7.05 17.21 -18.63
C GLY A 311 6.73 16.84 -20.08
N LYS A 312 5.56 17.24 -20.60
CA LYS A 312 5.14 17.04 -22.00
C LYS A 312 5.30 18.33 -22.78
#